data_109a55ea3d284b8e17a353cd8488f108
#
_entry.id   109a55ea3d284b8e17a353cd8488f108
#
_cell.length_a   1.000
_cell.length_b   1.000
_cell.length_c   1.000
_cell.angle_alpha   90.00
_cell.angle_beta   90.00
_cell.angle_gamma   90.00
#
_symmetry.space_group_name_H-M   'P 1'
#
loop_
_entity.id
_entity.type
_entity.pdbx_description
1 polymer ?
#
loop_
_entity_poly.entity_id
_entity_poly.type
_entity_poly.pdbx_seq_one_letter_code
_entity_poly.pdbx_strand_id
1 'polypeptide(L)'
;FLHLFWFFGVNGGSVVGAVFNPILQTLSAGNIAGEHHIICQQFQDLFATFGGAGSTLSLVIAMLLFCKSKRITNLGKLSFVPGIFGINEPILFGAPIVLNPMFFIPFVICGGIIGSLGGWAMYLGIMKCSTFTPPYVGVFLEGFLTNMDPMSIVVNAVPVSYTHLRAHE
;
A
#
# COMPACT_ATOMS: atom_id res chain seq x y z
N PHE A 1 -0.25 -3.23 -12.15
CA PHE A 1 0.71 -4.31 -12.48
C PHE A 1 1.32 -4.93 -11.23
N LEU A 2 1.87 -4.17 -10.30
CA LEU A 2 2.50 -4.68 -9.08
C LEU A 2 1.60 -5.68 -8.33
N HIS A 3 0.35 -5.31 -8.04
CA HIS A 3 -0.62 -6.16 -7.36
C HIS A 3 -1.02 -7.40 -8.19
N LEU A 4 -1.02 -7.26 -9.51
CA LEU A 4 -1.32 -8.38 -10.41
C LEU A 4 -0.26 -9.49 -10.30
N PHE A 5 1.02 -9.13 -10.29
CA PHE A 5 2.10 -10.11 -10.09
C PHE A 5 1.99 -10.77 -8.71
N TRP A 6 1.74 -10.00 -7.67
CA TRP A 6 1.52 -10.55 -6.33
C TRP A 6 0.32 -11.50 -6.27
N PHE A 7 -0.76 -11.20 -7.02
CA PHE A 7 -1.91 -12.09 -7.11
C PHE A 7 -1.56 -13.45 -7.74
N PHE A 8 -0.62 -13.49 -8.66
CA PHE A 8 -0.07 -14.73 -9.23
C PHE A 8 1.02 -15.39 -8.38
N GLY A 9 1.29 -14.88 -7.18
CA GLY A 9 2.30 -15.42 -6.28
C GLY A 9 3.75 -15.04 -6.62
N VAL A 10 3.92 -14.09 -7.54
CA VAL A 10 5.23 -13.54 -7.91
C VAL A 10 5.44 -12.22 -7.19
N ASN A 11 6.66 -11.96 -6.69
CA ASN A 11 6.97 -10.69 -6.03
C ASN A 11 6.85 -9.52 -7.04
N GLY A 12 5.70 -8.85 -7.02
CA GLY A 12 5.41 -7.75 -7.94
C GLY A 12 6.34 -6.56 -7.75
N GLY A 13 6.76 -6.30 -6.51
CA GLY A 13 7.74 -5.25 -6.22
C GLY A 13 9.07 -5.47 -6.92
N SER A 14 9.58 -6.69 -6.91
CA SER A 14 10.84 -7.04 -7.58
C SER A 14 10.71 -6.98 -9.10
N VAL A 15 9.65 -7.55 -9.68
CA VAL A 15 9.46 -7.60 -11.14
C VAL A 15 9.21 -6.22 -11.72
N VAL A 16 8.25 -5.49 -11.17
CA VAL A 16 7.90 -4.14 -11.64
C VAL A 16 9.02 -3.17 -11.31
N GLY A 17 9.61 -3.30 -10.11
CA GLY A 17 10.69 -2.46 -9.64
C GLY A 17 11.95 -2.57 -10.50
N ALA A 18 12.31 -3.75 -11.01
CA ALA A 18 13.46 -3.90 -11.88
C ALA A 18 13.42 -2.99 -13.11
N VAL A 19 12.21 -2.70 -13.62
CA VAL A 19 12.02 -1.84 -14.80
C VAL A 19 11.75 -0.38 -14.38
N PHE A 20 10.88 -0.16 -13.41
CA PHE A 20 10.36 1.17 -13.09
C PHE A 20 11.16 1.91 -12.02
N ASN A 21 11.82 1.21 -11.07
CA ASN A 21 12.54 1.89 -9.99
C ASN A 21 13.62 2.87 -10.49
N PRO A 22 14.44 2.57 -11.51
CA PRO A 22 15.43 3.53 -12.00
C PRO A 22 14.78 4.84 -12.49
N ILE A 23 13.64 4.73 -13.19
CA ILE A 23 12.88 5.88 -13.69
C ILE A 23 12.28 6.66 -12.51
N LEU A 24 11.62 5.97 -11.60
CA LEU A 24 10.97 6.59 -10.44
C LEU A 24 11.98 7.27 -9.51
N GLN A 25 13.15 6.69 -9.33
CA GLN A 25 14.24 7.29 -8.54
C GLN A 25 14.80 8.56 -9.20
N THR A 26 14.90 8.58 -10.54
CA THR A 26 15.31 9.79 -11.26
C THR A 26 14.29 10.93 -11.04
N LEU A 27 13.00 10.63 -11.13
CA LEU A 27 11.93 11.60 -10.85
C LEU A 27 11.93 12.05 -9.39
N SER A 28 12.26 11.15 -8.45
CA SER A 28 12.44 11.50 -7.04
C SER A 28 13.59 12.47 -6.82
N ALA A 29 14.71 12.25 -7.51
CA ALA A 29 15.86 13.17 -7.46
C ALA A 29 15.50 14.56 -8.02
N GLY A 30 14.68 14.62 -9.07
CA GLY A 30 14.11 15.85 -9.60
C GLY A 30 13.28 16.62 -8.55
N ASN A 31 12.45 15.92 -7.78
CA ASN A 31 11.66 16.53 -6.71
C ASN A 31 12.54 17.15 -5.59
N ILE A 32 13.66 16.52 -5.27
CA ILE A 32 14.65 17.08 -4.31
C ILE A 32 15.29 18.34 -4.89
N ALA A 33 15.50 18.39 -6.22
CA ALA A 33 16.04 19.55 -6.92
C ALA A 33 15.03 20.70 -7.11
N GLY A 34 13.77 20.51 -6.68
CA GLY A 34 12.72 21.53 -6.76
C GLY A 34 11.73 21.34 -7.92
N GLU A 35 11.82 20.23 -8.65
CA GLU A 35 10.80 19.84 -9.62
C GLU A 35 9.57 19.26 -8.89
N HIS A 36 8.44 19.18 -9.59
CA HIS A 36 7.18 18.71 -9.02
C HIS A 36 6.63 17.50 -9.78
N HIS A 37 7.30 16.36 -9.66
CA HIS A 37 6.81 15.11 -10.22
C HIS A 37 5.89 14.39 -9.22
N ILE A 38 4.64 14.16 -9.61
CA ILE A 38 3.66 13.43 -8.80
C ILE A 38 4.04 11.96 -8.74
N ILE A 39 4.38 11.36 -9.90
CA ILE A 39 4.73 9.95 -9.99
C ILE A 39 6.23 9.81 -9.75
N CYS A 40 6.61 9.36 -8.58
CA CYS A 40 7.98 9.14 -8.15
C CYS A 40 8.06 7.86 -7.27
N GLN A 41 9.25 7.47 -6.82
CA GLN A 41 9.41 6.28 -5.98
C GLN A 41 8.58 6.36 -4.70
N GLN A 42 8.62 7.50 -4.03
CA GLN A 42 7.88 7.74 -2.79
C GLN A 42 6.36 7.64 -2.99
N PHE A 43 5.85 8.09 -4.14
CA PHE A 43 4.45 7.93 -4.49
C PHE A 43 4.05 6.44 -4.60
N GLN A 44 4.89 5.63 -5.23
CA GLN A 44 4.66 4.19 -5.31
C GLN A 44 4.66 3.55 -3.92
N ASP A 45 5.64 3.88 -3.08
CA ASP A 45 5.77 3.32 -1.75
C ASP A 45 4.61 3.74 -0.84
N LEU A 46 4.16 4.99 -0.94
CA LEU A 46 3.10 5.55 -0.12
C LEU A 46 1.70 5.08 -0.51
N PHE A 47 1.39 4.95 -1.80
CA PHE A 47 0.03 4.67 -2.26
C PHE A 47 -0.15 3.28 -2.86
N ALA A 48 0.84 2.75 -3.57
CA ALA A 48 0.70 1.44 -4.18
C ALA A 48 1.02 0.30 -3.21
N THR A 49 1.88 0.55 -2.20
CA THR A 49 2.29 -0.48 -1.24
C THR A 49 1.90 -0.16 0.21
N PHE A 50 1.02 0.80 0.43
CA PHE A 50 0.54 1.17 1.76
C PHE A 50 -0.01 -0.03 2.54
N GLY A 51 0.62 -0.38 3.66
CA GLY A 51 0.26 -1.57 4.45
C GLY A 51 0.47 -2.89 3.72
N GLY A 52 1.41 -2.92 2.77
CA GLY A 52 1.71 -4.04 1.89
C GLY A 52 0.90 -4.02 0.59
N ALA A 53 1.31 -4.81 -0.40
CA ALA A 53 0.61 -4.90 -1.67
C ALA A 53 -0.87 -5.26 -1.47
N GLY A 54 -1.76 -4.52 -2.13
CA GLY A 54 -3.22 -4.71 -2.02
C GLY A 54 -3.82 -4.24 -0.70
N SER A 55 -3.13 -3.36 0.06
CA SER A 55 -3.57 -2.87 1.39
C SER A 55 -3.90 -4.01 2.36
N THR A 56 -3.07 -5.04 2.37
CA THR A 56 -3.29 -6.25 3.18
C THR A 56 -3.35 -5.99 4.68
N LEU A 57 -2.80 -4.87 5.17
CA LEU A 57 -2.94 -4.47 6.56
C LEU A 57 -4.41 -4.28 6.97
N SER A 58 -5.26 -3.74 6.08
CA SER A 58 -6.70 -3.60 6.35
C SER A 58 -7.38 -4.96 6.49
N LEU A 59 -6.99 -5.94 5.67
CA LEU A 59 -7.47 -7.31 5.78
C LEU A 59 -7.03 -7.95 7.10
N VAL A 60 -5.78 -7.74 7.53
CA VAL A 60 -5.28 -8.22 8.82
C VAL A 60 -6.08 -7.65 9.98
N ILE A 61 -6.37 -6.34 9.96
CA ILE A 61 -7.20 -5.69 10.98
C ILE A 61 -8.62 -6.28 10.98
N ALA A 62 -9.21 -6.49 9.80
CA ALA A 62 -10.52 -7.14 9.67
C ALA A 62 -10.52 -8.56 10.25
N MET A 63 -9.48 -9.34 9.98
CA MET A 63 -9.34 -10.69 10.56
C MET A 63 -9.27 -10.67 12.08
N LEU A 64 -8.61 -9.67 12.67
CA LEU A 64 -8.49 -9.55 14.12
C LEU A 64 -9.80 -9.12 14.79
N LEU A 65 -10.56 -8.22 14.16
CA LEU A 65 -11.75 -7.63 14.77
C LEU A 65 -13.02 -8.45 14.53
N PHE A 66 -13.16 -9.07 13.35
CA PHE A 66 -14.44 -9.66 12.92
C PHE A 66 -14.42 -11.17 12.73
N CYS A 67 -13.26 -11.80 12.55
CA CYS A 67 -13.22 -13.24 12.35
C CYS A 67 -13.36 -14.02 13.66
N LYS A 68 -14.32 -14.94 13.67
CA LYS A 68 -14.56 -15.86 14.80
C LYS A 68 -13.69 -17.12 14.75
N SER A 69 -13.09 -17.41 13.61
CA SER A 69 -12.23 -18.59 13.43
C SER A 69 -10.88 -18.38 14.10
N LYS A 70 -10.52 -19.23 15.04
CA LYS A 70 -9.22 -19.22 15.73
C LYS A 70 -8.03 -19.25 14.76
N ARG A 71 -8.16 -20.02 13.65
CA ARG A 71 -7.11 -20.12 12.62
C ARG A 71 -6.86 -18.76 11.96
N ILE A 72 -7.92 -18.08 11.54
CA ILE A 72 -7.83 -16.79 10.84
C ILE A 72 -7.36 -15.70 11.80
N THR A 73 -7.85 -15.68 13.02
CA THR A 73 -7.40 -14.73 14.05
C THR A 73 -5.93 -14.92 14.40
N ASN A 74 -5.44 -16.16 14.51
CA ASN A 74 -4.02 -16.41 14.76
C ASN A 74 -3.14 -15.98 13.57
N LEU A 75 -3.60 -16.20 12.33
CA LEU A 75 -2.91 -15.68 11.14
C LEU A 75 -2.86 -14.15 11.15
N GLY A 76 -3.98 -13.50 11.51
CA GLY A 76 -4.04 -12.05 11.69
C GLY A 76 -3.03 -11.54 12.71
N LYS A 77 -2.91 -12.21 13.87
CA LYS A 77 -1.91 -11.84 14.89
C LYS A 77 -0.47 -11.98 14.39
N LEU A 78 -0.16 -13.05 13.67
CA LEU A 78 1.17 -13.26 13.09
C LEU A 78 1.51 -12.22 12.02
N SER A 79 0.51 -11.80 11.25
CA SER A 79 0.69 -10.86 10.12
C SER A 79 0.58 -9.39 10.54
N PHE A 80 0.13 -9.09 11.76
CA PHE A 80 -0.14 -7.70 12.18
C PHE A 80 1.14 -6.88 12.29
N VAL A 81 2.13 -7.38 13.03
CA VAL A 81 3.41 -6.65 13.18
C VAL A 81 4.14 -6.51 11.85
N PRO A 82 4.37 -7.59 11.06
CA PRO A 82 4.91 -7.44 9.72
C PRO A 82 4.12 -6.47 8.84
N GLY A 83 2.79 -6.52 8.88
CA GLY A 83 1.91 -5.65 8.08
C GLY A 83 2.07 -4.16 8.38
N ILE A 84 2.34 -3.78 9.64
CA ILE A 84 2.66 -2.39 10.00
C ILE A 84 3.92 -1.90 9.28
N PHE A 85 4.89 -2.79 9.05
CA PHE A 85 6.12 -2.49 8.32
C PHE A 85 6.01 -2.75 6.81
N GLY A 86 4.80 -2.93 6.27
CA GLY A 86 4.58 -3.15 4.83
C GLY A 86 4.92 -4.56 4.34
N ILE A 87 5.27 -5.50 5.25
CA ILE A 87 5.60 -6.89 4.92
C ILE A 87 4.30 -7.69 4.86
N ASN A 88 3.90 -8.10 3.67
CA ASN A 88 2.62 -8.74 3.42
C ASN A 88 2.69 -10.25 3.12
N GLU A 89 3.88 -10.83 3.02
CA GLU A 89 4.09 -12.23 2.71
C GLU A 89 3.35 -13.18 3.68
N PRO A 90 3.36 -12.96 5.01
CA PRO A 90 2.66 -13.84 5.93
C PRO A 90 1.16 -13.94 5.64
N ILE A 91 0.52 -12.83 5.25
CA ILE A 91 -0.91 -12.80 4.95
C ILE A 91 -1.20 -13.33 3.55
N LEU A 92 -0.37 -13.01 2.56
CA LEU A 92 -0.55 -13.45 1.17
C LEU A 92 -0.50 -14.97 1.03
N PHE A 93 0.46 -15.60 1.70
CA PHE A 93 0.66 -17.04 1.63
C PHE A 93 -0.07 -17.79 2.75
N GLY A 94 -0.34 -17.16 3.88
CA GLY A 94 -1.08 -17.76 4.99
C GLY A 94 -2.59 -17.76 4.79
N ALA A 95 -3.15 -16.73 4.18
CA ALA A 95 -4.53 -16.71 3.70
C ALA A 95 -4.56 -17.14 2.22
N PRO A 96 -5.65 -17.77 1.74
CA PRO A 96 -5.76 -18.18 0.34
C PRO A 96 -6.07 -16.98 -0.57
N ILE A 97 -5.15 -16.00 -0.66
CA ILE A 97 -5.30 -14.80 -1.48
C ILE A 97 -4.79 -15.06 -2.89
N VAL A 98 -3.62 -15.71 -2.99
CA VAL A 98 -2.97 -16.01 -4.26
C VAL A 98 -3.87 -16.91 -5.10
N LEU A 99 -4.11 -16.51 -6.36
CA LEU A 99 -4.96 -17.20 -7.34
C LEU A 99 -6.42 -17.40 -6.90
N ASN A 100 -6.89 -16.73 -5.86
CA ASN A 100 -8.27 -16.82 -5.41
C ASN A 100 -9.13 -15.75 -6.11
N PRO A 101 -10.09 -16.14 -6.97
CA PRO A 101 -10.91 -15.18 -7.74
C PRO A 101 -11.67 -14.17 -6.85
N MET A 102 -12.07 -14.57 -5.64
CA MET A 102 -12.79 -13.68 -4.72
C MET A 102 -11.94 -12.49 -4.27
N PHE A 103 -10.62 -12.69 -4.15
CA PHE A 103 -9.69 -11.64 -3.76
C PHE A 103 -9.13 -10.85 -4.94
N PHE A 104 -9.40 -11.24 -6.19
CA PHE A 104 -8.88 -10.55 -7.37
C PHE A 104 -9.29 -9.07 -7.41
N ILE A 105 -10.58 -8.80 -7.28
CA ILE A 105 -11.11 -7.43 -7.33
C ILE A 105 -10.58 -6.59 -6.17
N PRO A 106 -10.78 -6.98 -4.89
CA PRO A 106 -10.31 -6.16 -3.78
C PRO A 106 -8.79 -6.00 -3.74
N PHE A 107 -8.03 -7.02 -4.11
CA PHE A 107 -6.58 -6.98 -4.04
C PHE A 107 -5.93 -6.22 -5.20
N VAL A 108 -6.37 -6.47 -6.43
CA VAL A 108 -5.74 -5.88 -7.63
C VAL A 108 -6.32 -4.50 -7.95
N ILE A 109 -7.65 -4.36 -7.91
CA ILE A 109 -8.32 -3.13 -8.33
C ILE A 109 -8.27 -2.06 -7.25
N CYS A 110 -8.46 -2.42 -5.97
CA CYS A 110 -8.40 -1.43 -4.90
C CYS A 110 -7.03 -0.75 -4.79
N GLY A 111 -5.93 -1.49 -4.98
CA GLY A 111 -4.61 -0.88 -5.01
C GLY A 111 -4.45 0.16 -6.14
N GLY A 112 -5.05 -0.09 -7.30
CA GLY A 112 -5.10 0.88 -8.40
C GLY A 112 -5.93 2.12 -8.06
N ILE A 113 -7.08 1.95 -7.41
CA ILE A 113 -7.95 3.05 -6.97
C ILE A 113 -7.25 3.92 -5.94
N ILE A 114 -6.59 3.32 -4.96
CA ILE A 114 -5.83 4.03 -3.92
C ILE A 114 -4.73 4.90 -4.54
N GLY A 115 -3.93 4.32 -5.44
CA GLY A 115 -2.91 5.05 -6.17
C GLY A 115 -3.48 6.21 -6.98
N SER A 116 -4.63 6.00 -7.64
CA SER A 116 -5.30 7.04 -8.42
C SER A 116 -5.80 8.17 -7.51
N LEU A 117 -6.43 7.87 -6.38
CA LEU A 117 -6.91 8.87 -5.42
C LEU A 117 -5.75 9.69 -4.83
N GLY A 118 -4.63 9.05 -4.49
CA GLY A 118 -3.43 9.73 -4.02
C GLY A 118 -2.86 10.68 -5.09
N GLY A 119 -2.78 10.22 -6.34
CA GLY A 119 -2.35 11.06 -7.45
C GLY A 119 -3.27 12.27 -7.69
N TRP A 120 -4.57 12.08 -7.60
CA TRP A 120 -5.54 13.16 -7.69
C TRP A 120 -5.41 14.16 -6.52
N ALA A 121 -5.20 13.68 -5.31
CA ALA A 121 -4.99 14.53 -4.14
C ALA A 121 -3.74 15.41 -4.29
N MET A 122 -2.64 14.87 -4.83
CA MET A 122 -1.44 15.63 -5.14
C MET A 122 -1.67 16.62 -6.31
N TYR A 123 -2.37 16.20 -7.36
CA TYR A 123 -2.67 17.05 -8.50
C TYR A 123 -3.55 18.26 -8.12
N LEU A 124 -4.52 18.06 -7.22
CA LEU A 124 -5.37 19.13 -6.69
C LEU A 124 -4.67 20.02 -5.65
N GLY A 125 -3.42 19.74 -5.29
CA GLY A 125 -2.68 20.50 -4.30
C GLY A 125 -3.14 20.29 -2.85
N ILE A 126 -3.96 19.25 -2.59
CA ILE A 126 -4.40 18.87 -1.24
C ILE A 126 -3.23 18.32 -0.45
N MET A 127 -2.28 17.66 -1.14
CA MET A 127 -1.05 17.13 -0.59
C MET A 127 0.17 17.64 -1.33
N LYS A 128 1.25 17.82 -0.61
CA LYS A 128 2.56 18.15 -1.21
C LYS A 128 3.13 16.96 -1.94
N CYS A 129 3.88 17.21 -3.02
CA CYS A 129 4.68 16.18 -3.66
C CYS A 129 5.74 15.65 -2.71
N SER A 130 6.00 14.37 -2.79
CA SER A 130 6.97 13.70 -1.91
C SER A 130 8.40 14.13 -2.26
N THR A 131 9.14 14.60 -1.25
CA THR A 131 10.52 15.08 -1.41
C THR A 131 11.53 14.25 -0.63
N PHE A 132 11.08 13.40 0.29
CA PHE A 132 11.96 12.66 1.19
C PHE A 132 11.55 11.18 1.21
N THR A 133 12.55 10.30 1.19
CA THR A 133 12.36 8.85 1.40
C THR A 133 12.77 8.52 2.83
N PRO A 134 11.82 8.38 3.76
CA PRO A 134 12.14 8.00 5.13
C PRO A 134 12.64 6.56 5.19
N PRO A 135 13.46 6.20 6.20
CA PRO A 135 13.68 4.82 6.51
C PRO A 135 12.36 4.15 6.89
N TYR A 136 12.25 2.84 6.70
CA TYR A 136 11.05 2.07 7.05
C TYR A 136 10.74 2.19 8.55
N VAL A 137 9.80 3.06 8.89
CA VAL A 137 9.38 3.36 10.27
C VAL A 137 7.94 2.92 10.57
N GLY A 138 7.33 2.22 9.63
CA GLY A 138 5.93 1.82 9.71
C GLY A 138 5.00 2.78 8.94
N VAL A 139 3.95 2.19 8.39
CA VAL A 139 3.06 2.77 7.38
C VAL A 139 2.50 4.15 7.73
N PHE A 140 2.11 4.36 8.98
CA PHE A 140 1.49 5.63 9.40
C PHE A 140 2.51 6.77 9.51
N LEU A 141 3.69 6.49 10.07
CA LEU A 141 4.76 7.48 10.19
C LEU A 141 5.43 7.76 8.84
N GLU A 142 5.54 6.75 8.00
CA GLU A 142 6.08 6.87 6.65
C GLU A 142 5.28 7.88 5.82
N GLY A 143 3.94 7.80 5.86
CA GLY A 143 3.08 8.76 5.17
C GLY A 143 3.31 10.21 5.56
N PHE A 144 3.44 10.47 6.88
CA PHE A 144 3.73 11.81 7.37
C PHE A 144 5.13 12.28 6.98
N LEU A 145 6.14 11.43 7.18
CA LEU A 145 7.54 11.80 6.94
C LEU A 145 7.85 12.01 5.45
N THR A 146 7.21 11.24 4.57
CA THR A 146 7.45 11.31 3.12
C THR A 146 7.02 12.66 2.53
N ASN A 147 5.88 13.18 2.97
CA ASN A 147 5.31 14.41 2.44
C ASN A 147 5.48 15.61 3.37
N MET A 148 5.92 15.39 4.62
CA MET A 148 5.93 16.40 5.69
C MET A 148 4.58 17.10 5.83
N ASP A 149 3.49 16.37 5.62
CA ASP A 149 2.12 16.88 5.60
C ASP A 149 1.18 15.94 6.36
N PRO A 150 0.49 16.40 7.43
CA PRO A 150 -0.44 15.56 8.17
C PRO A 150 -1.64 15.08 7.32
N MET A 151 -1.98 15.77 6.22
CA MET A 151 -3.04 15.37 5.32
C MET A 151 -2.74 14.04 4.62
N SER A 152 -1.48 13.66 4.47
CA SER A 152 -1.09 12.37 3.91
C SER A 152 -1.58 11.19 4.75
N ILE A 153 -1.64 11.33 6.07
CA ILE A 153 -2.19 10.32 6.97
C ILE A 153 -3.69 10.12 6.69
N VAL A 154 -4.42 11.20 6.53
CA VAL A 154 -5.88 11.18 6.29
C VAL A 154 -6.18 10.54 4.94
N VAL A 155 -5.48 10.97 3.89
CA VAL A 155 -5.67 10.44 2.53
C VAL A 155 -5.32 8.96 2.45
N ASN A 156 -4.35 8.48 3.23
CA ASN A 156 -4.00 7.06 3.31
C ASN A 156 -4.97 6.26 4.19
N ALA A 157 -5.58 6.86 5.21
CA ALA A 157 -6.53 6.19 6.08
C ALA A 157 -7.91 5.95 5.41
N VAL A 158 -8.33 6.81 4.48
CA VAL A 158 -9.62 6.69 3.78
C VAL A 158 -9.75 5.38 3.00
N PRO A 159 -8.78 4.96 2.19
CA PRO A 159 -8.86 3.70 1.47
C PRO A 159 -8.86 2.46 2.38
N VAL A 160 -8.14 2.53 3.52
CA VAL A 160 -8.14 1.47 4.54
C VAL A 160 -9.56 1.29 5.11
N SER A 161 -10.25 2.40 5.37
CA SER A 161 -11.65 2.37 5.84
C SER A 161 -12.60 1.80 4.78
N TYR A 162 -12.41 2.14 3.50
CA TYR A 162 -13.28 1.69 2.42
C TYR A 162 -13.14 0.19 2.14
N THR A 163 -11.93 -0.33 2.11
CA THR A 163 -11.69 -1.78 1.95
C THR A 163 -12.28 -2.58 3.12
N HIS A 164 -12.33 -1.97 4.30
CA HIS A 164 -12.89 -2.55 5.50
C HIS A 164 -14.42 -2.67 5.44
N LEU A 165 -15.11 -1.65 4.94
CA LEU A 165 -16.58 -1.66 4.81
C LEU A 165 -17.08 -2.70 3.80
N ARG A 166 -16.35 -2.93 2.71
CA ARG A 166 -16.74 -3.92 1.68
C ARG A 166 -16.40 -5.37 2.03
N ALA A 167 -15.53 -5.62 2.97
CA ALA A 167 -15.25 -6.98 3.45
C ALA A 167 -16.41 -7.56 4.33
N HIS A 168 -17.42 -6.73 4.61
CA HIS A 168 -18.60 -7.09 5.41
C HIS A 168 -19.87 -7.38 4.60
N GLU A 169 -19.90 -7.09 3.31
CA GLU A 169 -20.97 -7.50 2.38
C GLU A 169 -20.62 -8.81 1.65
#